data_27ab82bd34fe11f96a9aec99bf9acf29
#
_entry.id   27ab82bd34fe11f96a9aec99bf9acf29
#
_cell.length_a   1.000
_cell.length_b   1.000
_cell.length_c   1.000
_cell.angle_alpha   90.00
_cell.angle_beta   90.00
_cell.angle_gamma   90.00
#
_symmetry.space_group_name_H-M   'P 1'
#
loop_
_entity.id
_entity.type
_entity.pdbx_description
1 polymer ?
#
loop_
_entity_poly.entity_id
_entity_poly.type
_entity_poly.pdbx_seq_one_letter_code
_entity_poly.pdbx_strand_id
1 'polypeptide(L)'
;MAIPSQAVARALATASTLLFSANAETLAQPRFSLSWPTPNAAYFKGMGLSGFIQKTGPDKPITSGAYGCVRNNGYKFHEGLDLFPVKRDGRGRAEDSVFAAMDGIVRHANRTSSHSGYGKYVVLEHPSVKPALYTLYGHLAEINEKIKPGTSVRVASPLGKMGNTSSGYRIPLNRSHLHFEVGLRLS
;
A
#
# COMPACT_ATOMS: atom_id res chain seq x y z
N MET A 1 -30.85 39.91 -82.25
CA MET A 1 -29.50 39.46 -81.93
C MET A 1 -29.54 38.76 -80.61
N ALA A 2 -29.53 37.45 -80.60
CA ALA A 2 -29.64 36.64 -79.44
C ALA A 2 -28.27 36.03 -79.10
N ILE A 3 -27.84 36.15 -77.89
CA ILE A 3 -26.60 35.59 -77.38
C ILE A 3 -26.93 34.24 -76.72
N PRO A 4 -26.22 33.12 -76.99
CA PRO A 4 -26.54 31.82 -76.40
C PRO A 4 -26.04 31.66 -75.01
N SER A 5 -26.87 31.02 -74.19
CA SER A 5 -26.63 30.57 -72.81
C SER A 5 -25.57 29.48 -72.76
N GLN A 6 -24.53 29.70 -71.94
CA GLN A 6 -23.56 28.66 -71.58
C GLN A 6 -24.07 27.81 -70.42
N ALA A 7 -24.17 26.51 -70.65
CA ALA A 7 -24.48 25.51 -69.65
C ALA A 7 -23.24 25.28 -68.73
N VAL A 8 -23.39 25.53 -67.41
CA VAL A 8 -22.41 25.23 -66.43
C VAL A 8 -22.62 23.79 -65.95
N ALA A 9 -21.72 22.91 -66.34
CA ALA A 9 -21.68 21.55 -65.84
C ALA A 9 -21.22 21.56 -64.37
N ARG A 10 -22.08 21.15 -63.45
CA ARG A 10 -21.74 20.89 -62.06
C ARG A 10 -21.13 19.48 -61.92
N ALA A 11 -19.84 19.40 -61.67
CA ALA A 11 -19.21 18.18 -61.25
C ALA A 11 -19.55 17.90 -59.76
N LEU A 12 -20.30 16.84 -59.51
CA LEU A 12 -20.50 16.30 -58.13
C LEU A 12 -19.27 15.52 -57.72
N ALA A 13 -18.46 16.08 -56.86
CA ALA A 13 -17.41 15.37 -56.16
C ALA A 13 -18.02 14.63 -54.94
N THR A 14 -18.18 13.32 -55.06
CA THR A 14 -18.53 12.46 -53.92
C THR A 14 -17.31 12.26 -53.05
N ALA A 15 -17.25 12.99 -51.94
CA ALA A 15 -16.23 12.74 -50.89
C ALA A 15 -16.68 11.51 -50.08
N SER A 16 -16.03 10.37 -50.32
CA SER A 16 -16.16 9.19 -49.46
C SER A 16 -15.42 9.43 -48.16
N THR A 17 -16.16 9.80 -47.13
CA THR A 17 -15.60 9.91 -45.75
C THR A 17 -15.43 8.49 -45.20
N LEU A 18 -14.21 7.97 -45.23
CA LEU A 18 -13.83 6.76 -44.50
C LEU A 18 -13.83 7.08 -42.99
N LEU A 19 -14.91 6.69 -42.31
CA LEU A 19 -14.99 6.68 -40.87
C LEU A 19 -14.09 5.57 -40.34
N PHE A 20 -12.86 5.90 -39.95
CA PHE A 20 -12.04 5.04 -39.09
C PHE A 20 -12.70 5.02 -37.72
N SER A 21 -13.49 3.99 -37.42
CA SER A 21 -13.87 3.63 -36.06
C SER A 21 -12.61 3.14 -35.36
N ALA A 22 -11.88 4.05 -34.73
CA ALA A 22 -10.88 3.67 -33.76
C ALA A 22 -11.62 3.08 -32.56
N ASN A 23 -11.71 1.75 -32.49
CA ASN A 23 -12.03 1.04 -31.25
C ASN A 23 -10.90 1.34 -30.28
N ALA A 24 -11.01 2.44 -29.54
CA ALA A 24 -10.23 2.66 -28.35
C ALA A 24 -10.68 1.59 -27.33
N GLU A 25 -10.02 0.44 -27.34
CA GLU A 25 -10.06 -0.45 -26.19
C GLU A 25 -9.58 0.37 -25.02
N THR A 26 -10.52 0.85 -24.22
CA THR A 26 -10.22 1.48 -22.94
C THR A 26 -9.59 0.36 -22.10
N LEU A 27 -8.25 0.31 -22.07
CA LEU A 27 -7.52 -0.55 -21.17
C LEU A 27 -8.02 -0.22 -19.78
N ALA A 28 -8.90 -1.08 -19.24
CA ALA A 28 -9.39 -0.95 -17.89
C ALA A 28 -8.17 -0.94 -16.98
N GLN A 29 -7.89 0.20 -16.35
CA GLN A 29 -6.81 0.31 -15.38
C GLN A 29 -7.00 -0.78 -14.34
N PRO A 30 -5.98 -1.56 -14.02
CA PRO A 30 -6.09 -2.62 -13.03
C PRO A 30 -6.53 -1.98 -11.70
N ARG A 31 -7.80 -2.19 -11.34
CA ARG A 31 -8.35 -1.71 -10.08
C ARG A 31 -7.93 -2.69 -9.00
N PHE A 32 -6.94 -2.34 -8.20
CA PHE A 32 -6.68 -3.02 -6.95
C PHE A 32 -7.17 -2.16 -5.79
N SER A 33 -7.62 -2.81 -4.73
CA SER A 33 -8.07 -2.15 -3.51
C SER A 33 -7.26 -2.67 -2.34
N LEU A 34 -6.66 -1.74 -1.59
CA LEU A 34 -5.99 -2.02 -0.33
C LEU A 34 -6.95 -1.72 0.82
N SER A 35 -7.19 -2.72 1.67
CA SER A 35 -7.82 -2.51 2.96
C SER A 35 -6.81 -2.00 3.98
N TRP A 36 -7.27 -1.19 4.92
CA TRP A 36 -6.43 -0.70 6.00
C TRP A 36 -6.00 -1.86 6.92
N PRO A 37 -4.70 -1.98 7.26
CA PRO A 37 -4.18 -3.17 7.94
C PRO A 37 -4.38 -3.18 9.46
N THR A 38 -5.02 -2.17 10.04
CA THR A 38 -5.25 -2.03 11.49
C THR A 38 -6.68 -1.59 11.80
N PRO A 39 -7.17 -1.69 13.05
CA PRO A 39 -8.49 -1.19 13.44
C PRO A 39 -8.64 0.34 13.41
N ASN A 40 -7.54 1.09 13.20
CA ASN A 40 -7.56 2.55 13.21
C ASN A 40 -8.28 3.10 11.98
N ALA A 41 -9.50 3.61 12.16
CA ALA A 41 -10.33 4.16 11.09
C ALA A 41 -10.07 5.66 10.80
N ALA A 42 -9.06 6.28 11.41
CA ALA A 42 -8.83 7.72 11.33
C ALA A 42 -8.58 8.20 9.89
N TYR A 43 -7.89 7.41 9.08
CA TYR A 43 -7.68 7.70 7.66
C TYR A 43 -9.02 7.88 6.91
N PHE A 44 -9.96 6.95 7.10
CA PHE A 44 -11.27 6.99 6.43
C PHE A 44 -12.19 8.11 6.96
N LYS A 45 -11.90 8.62 8.15
CA LYS A 45 -12.61 9.76 8.76
C LYS A 45 -12.03 11.12 8.34
N GLY A 46 -11.08 11.13 7.39
CA GLY A 46 -10.42 12.35 6.94
C GLY A 46 -9.54 13.02 8.01
N MET A 47 -9.18 12.29 9.07
CA MET A 47 -8.23 12.80 10.06
C MET A 47 -6.84 12.87 9.42
N GLY A 48 -6.12 13.94 9.64
CA GLY A 48 -4.76 14.11 9.13
C GLY A 48 -3.79 13.05 9.65
N LEU A 49 -2.53 13.12 9.23
CA LEU A 49 -1.48 12.15 9.60
C LEU A 49 -1.41 11.87 11.10
N SER A 50 -1.65 12.87 11.95
CA SER A 50 -1.68 12.72 13.41
C SER A 50 -2.76 11.75 13.92
N GLY A 51 -3.76 11.42 13.09
CA GLY A 51 -4.81 10.46 13.43
C GLY A 51 -4.37 9.00 13.32
N PHE A 52 -3.25 8.68 12.63
CA PHE A 52 -2.85 7.29 12.39
C PHE A 52 -1.34 7.06 12.29
N ILE A 53 -0.49 8.09 12.17
CA ILE A 53 0.97 7.95 12.06
C ILE A 53 1.63 7.97 13.44
N GLN A 54 2.47 6.97 13.71
CA GLN A 54 3.37 6.90 14.88
C GLN A 54 4.66 7.65 14.57
N LYS A 55 4.86 8.83 15.17
CA LYS A 55 6.15 9.53 15.05
C LYS A 55 7.27 8.77 15.77
N THR A 56 8.50 8.94 15.30
CA THR A 56 9.68 8.18 15.78
C THR A 56 10.21 8.63 17.14
N GLY A 57 9.75 9.77 17.67
CA GLY A 57 10.12 10.29 18.98
C GLY A 57 9.16 11.39 19.42
N PRO A 58 9.18 11.76 20.73
CA PRO A 58 8.30 12.80 21.26
C PRO A 58 8.51 14.14 20.54
N ASP A 59 9.77 14.50 20.29
CA ASP A 59 10.18 15.77 19.67
C ASP A 59 10.33 15.69 18.14
N LYS A 60 9.90 14.58 17.51
CA LYS A 60 9.98 14.43 16.07
C LYS A 60 8.68 14.89 15.40
N PRO A 61 8.75 15.45 14.18
CA PRO A 61 7.56 15.81 13.43
C PRO A 61 6.73 14.57 13.10
N ILE A 62 5.44 14.75 12.88
CA ILE A 62 4.53 13.64 12.53
C ILE A 62 4.98 12.90 11.27
N THR A 63 5.55 13.61 10.31
CA THR A 63 6.11 13.04 9.08
C THR A 63 7.25 12.06 9.31
N SER A 64 7.86 12.04 10.50
CA SER A 64 8.94 11.07 10.83
C SER A 64 8.50 9.60 10.78
N GLY A 65 7.20 9.31 10.90
CA GLY A 65 6.61 7.98 10.72
C GLY A 65 5.99 7.76 9.35
N ALA A 66 6.04 8.76 8.46
CA ALA A 66 5.50 8.66 7.11
C ALA A 66 6.54 8.10 6.13
N TYR A 67 6.05 7.56 5.02
CA TYR A 67 6.88 7.14 3.90
C TYR A 67 7.73 8.31 3.37
N GLY A 68 8.96 8.00 2.96
CA GLY A 68 9.87 8.99 2.38
C GLY A 68 10.63 9.83 3.39
N CYS A 69 10.35 9.69 4.70
CA CYS A 69 11.11 10.44 5.71
C CYS A 69 12.57 10.00 5.73
N VAL A 70 13.46 10.96 5.58
CA VAL A 70 14.91 10.75 5.69
C VAL A 70 15.32 10.85 7.16
N ARG A 71 15.98 9.82 7.67
CA ARG A 71 16.39 9.66 9.07
C ARG A 71 17.91 9.58 9.17
N ASN A 72 18.45 9.71 10.38
CA ASN A 72 19.88 9.53 10.68
C ASN A 72 20.80 10.36 9.76
N ASN A 73 20.53 11.66 9.66
CA ASN A 73 21.33 12.60 8.86
C ASN A 73 21.51 12.19 7.38
N GLY A 74 20.50 11.61 6.77
CA GLY A 74 20.52 11.22 5.36
C GLY A 74 20.81 9.75 5.09
N TYR A 75 21.20 8.99 6.10
CA TYR A 75 21.62 7.59 5.92
C TYR A 75 20.46 6.58 5.88
N LYS A 76 19.26 6.96 6.30
CA LYS A 76 18.13 6.04 6.32
C LYS A 76 16.88 6.67 5.73
N PHE A 77 16.37 6.03 4.69
CA PHE A 77 15.06 6.29 4.12
C PHE A 77 14.00 5.45 4.85
N HIS A 78 12.79 5.99 5.04
CA HIS A 78 11.68 5.24 5.63
C HIS A 78 10.79 4.66 4.53
N GLU A 79 10.81 3.35 4.39
CA GLU A 79 10.22 2.60 3.28
C GLU A 79 8.72 2.39 3.42
N GLY A 80 8.13 2.71 4.57
CA GLY A 80 6.73 2.42 4.88
C GLY A 80 6.04 3.51 5.68
N LEU A 81 4.90 3.13 6.26
CA LEU A 81 4.14 3.92 7.21
C LEU A 81 4.24 3.27 8.59
N ASP A 82 4.61 4.05 9.60
CA ASP A 82 4.52 3.63 11.00
C ASP A 82 3.11 3.96 11.52
N LEU A 83 2.25 2.96 11.69
CA LEU A 83 0.85 3.12 12.08
C LEU A 83 0.69 2.87 13.59
N PHE A 84 0.17 3.86 14.33
CA PHE A 84 -0.03 3.66 15.76
C PHE A 84 -1.32 2.89 16.07
N PRO A 85 -1.38 2.19 17.23
CA PRO A 85 -2.55 1.43 17.64
C PRO A 85 -3.66 2.32 18.19
N VAL A 86 -4.89 1.81 18.12
CA VAL A 86 -6.06 2.40 18.81
C VAL A 86 -6.02 2.06 20.30
N LYS A 87 -5.56 0.85 20.64
CA LYS A 87 -5.57 0.34 22.01
C LYS A 87 -4.15 0.07 22.52
N ARG A 88 -3.94 0.42 23.77
CA ARG A 88 -2.71 0.09 24.52
C ARG A 88 -3.06 -0.44 25.90
N ASP A 89 -2.26 -1.40 26.39
CA ASP A 89 -2.35 -1.88 27.76
C ASP A 89 -1.81 -0.84 28.77
N GLY A 90 -1.94 -1.14 30.07
CA GLY A 90 -1.46 -0.27 31.15
C GLY A 90 0.08 -0.04 31.17
N ARG A 91 0.85 -0.80 30.37
CA ARG A 91 2.29 -0.62 30.16
C ARG A 91 2.62 0.14 28.88
N GLY A 92 1.60 0.56 28.13
CA GLY A 92 1.72 1.27 26.85
C GLY A 92 1.92 0.35 25.64
N ARG A 93 1.83 -0.98 25.79
CA ARG A 93 1.97 -1.93 24.68
C ARG A 93 0.74 -1.90 23.78
N ALA A 94 0.95 -1.97 22.47
CA ALA A 94 -0.15 -2.10 21.51
C ALA A 94 -0.92 -3.42 21.70
N GLU A 95 -2.24 -3.37 21.63
CA GLU A 95 -3.14 -4.53 21.69
C GLU A 95 -3.83 -4.81 20.35
N ASP A 96 -3.67 -3.94 19.36
CA ASP A 96 -4.34 -4.02 18.06
C ASP A 96 -3.90 -5.25 17.26
N SER A 97 -4.86 -5.90 16.64
CA SER A 97 -4.60 -6.92 15.62
C SER A 97 -4.14 -6.27 14.32
N VAL A 98 -3.33 -7.01 13.56
CA VAL A 98 -2.85 -6.65 12.23
C VAL A 98 -3.49 -7.59 11.21
N PHE A 99 -4.00 -7.03 10.11
CA PHE A 99 -4.77 -7.73 9.09
C PHE A 99 -4.10 -7.63 7.71
N ALA A 100 -4.34 -8.63 6.86
CA ALA A 100 -3.94 -8.61 5.47
C ALA A 100 -4.66 -7.49 4.72
N ALA A 101 -3.90 -6.62 4.05
CA ALA A 101 -4.45 -5.49 3.29
C ALA A 101 -5.08 -5.91 1.95
N MET A 102 -4.74 -7.09 1.43
CA MET A 102 -5.29 -7.71 0.21
C MET A 102 -5.23 -9.22 0.30
N ASP A 103 -5.97 -9.89 -0.60
CA ASP A 103 -5.79 -11.31 -0.88
C ASP A 103 -4.35 -11.56 -1.35
N GLY A 104 -3.72 -12.61 -0.82
CA GLY A 104 -2.32 -12.86 -1.16
C GLY A 104 -1.80 -14.21 -0.68
N ILE A 105 -0.52 -14.42 -0.92
CA ILE A 105 0.23 -15.60 -0.50
C ILE A 105 1.35 -15.14 0.44
N VAL A 106 1.47 -15.78 1.60
CA VAL A 106 2.58 -15.55 2.51
C VAL A 106 3.88 -15.99 1.84
N ARG A 107 4.79 -15.04 1.60
CA ARG A 107 6.12 -15.34 1.06
C ARG A 107 7.16 -15.49 2.14
N HIS A 108 7.00 -14.74 3.22
CA HIS A 108 7.90 -14.83 4.36
C HIS A 108 7.18 -14.55 5.67
N ALA A 109 7.59 -15.22 6.74
CA ALA A 109 7.14 -14.99 8.11
C ALA A 109 8.33 -15.15 9.06
N ASN A 110 8.91 -14.05 9.50
CA ASN A 110 10.00 -14.04 10.48
C ASN A 110 9.45 -13.97 11.90
N ARG A 111 9.66 -15.02 12.69
CA ARG A 111 9.17 -15.13 14.07
C ARG A 111 10.23 -14.76 15.13
N THR A 112 11.46 -14.50 14.71
CA THR A 112 12.59 -14.20 15.59
C THR A 112 12.99 -12.74 15.49
N SER A 113 12.72 -11.96 16.54
CA SER A 113 12.92 -10.50 16.52
C SER A 113 14.36 -10.06 16.23
N SER A 114 15.35 -10.86 16.65
CA SER A 114 16.78 -10.55 16.46
C SER A 114 17.29 -10.71 15.02
N HIS A 115 16.50 -11.30 14.12
CA HIS A 115 16.94 -11.59 12.75
C HIS A 115 16.80 -10.40 11.78
N SER A 116 16.06 -9.34 12.14
CA SER A 116 15.79 -8.22 11.23
C SER A 116 15.51 -6.93 11.97
N GLY A 117 15.86 -5.80 11.37
CA GLY A 117 15.41 -4.48 11.80
C GLY A 117 13.88 -4.35 11.86
N TYR A 118 13.15 -5.09 11.03
CA TYR A 118 11.69 -5.21 11.10
C TYR A 118 11.18 -6.04 12.29
N GLY A 119 12.09 -6.68 13.04
CA GLY A 119 11.73 -7.58 14.13
C GLY A 119 10.99 -8.81 13.63
N LYS A 120 9.87 -9.15 14.27
CA LYS A 120 8.93 -10.14 13.72
C LYS A 120 8.11 -9.49 12.64
N TYR A 121 8.03 -10.12 11.46
CA TYR A 121 7.31 -9.55 10.32
C TYR A 121 6.74 -10.61 9.37
N VAL A 122 5.76 -10.21 8.58
CA VAL A 122 5.14 -11.02 7.53
C VAL A 122 5.26 -10.27 6.20
N VAL A 123 5.54 -11.00 5.13
CA VAL A 123 5.47 -10.48 3.75
C VAL A 123 4.43 -11.28 2.99
N LEU A 124 3.48 -10.57 2.38
CA LEU A 124 2.50 -11.12 1.45
C LEU A 124 2.85 -10.69 0.03
N GLU A 125 2.71 -11.59 -0.92
CA GLU A 125 2.68 -11.27 -2.35
C GLU A 125 1.23 -11.31 -2.84
N HIS A 126 0.89 -10.39 -3.73
CA HIS A 126 -0.44 -10.22 -4.31
C HIS A 126 -0.42 -10.51 -5.81
N PRO A 127 -0.47 -11.79 -6.23
CA PRO A 127 -0.27 -12.19 -7.63
C PRO A 127 -1.41 -11.79 -8.56
N SER A 128 -2.55 -11.38 -8.03
CA SER A 128 -3.69 -10.85 -8.79
C SER A 128 -3.43 -9.48 -9.42
N VAL A 129 -2.37 -8.79 -8.99
CA VAL A 129 -1.93 -7.49 -9.53
C VAL A 129 -0.67 -7.68 -10.37
N LYS A 130 -0.57 -6.98 -11.49
CA LYS A 130 0.62 -7.02 -12.36
C LYS A 130 1.13 -5.62 -12.66
N PRO A 131 2.44 -5.34 -12.44
CA PRO A 131 3.41 -6.24 -11.78
C PRO A 131 2.98 -6.59 -10.36
N ALA A 132 3.40 -7.76 -9.85
CA ALA A 132 2.96 -8.25 -8.55
C ALA A 132 3.35 -7.25 -7.44
N LEU A 133 2.40 -6.95 -6.57
CA LEU A 133 2.64 -6.18 -5.36
C LEU A 133 3.09 -7.10 -4.23
N TYR A 134 3.83 -6.54 -3.28
CA TYR A 134 4.00 -7.12 -1.95
C TYR A 134 3.51 -6.14 -0.89
N THR A 135 3.12 -6.68 0.27
CA THR A 135 2.94 -5.91 1.50
C THR A 135 3.78 -6.51 2.62
N LEU A 136 4.38 -5.65 3.43
CA LEU A 136 5.17 -6.03 4.60
C LEU A 136 4.53 -5.47 5.87
N TYR A 137 4.49 -6.30 6.91
CA TYR A 137 3.92 -6.01 8.21
C TYR A 137 4.98 -6.24 9.29
N GLY A 138 5.65 -5.17 9.72
CA GLY A 138 6.80 -5.21 10.63
C GLY A 138 6.47 -4.91 12.09
N HIS A 139 7.44 -5.14 12.95
CA HIS A 139 7.44 -4.90 14.41
C HIS A 139 6.37 -5.67 15.18
N LEU A 140 5.89 -6.82 14.65
CA LEU A 140 4.82 -7.60 15.27
C LEU A 140 5.24 -8.13 16.66
N ALA A 141 4.31 -8.12 17.62
CA ALA A 141 4.49 -8.80 18.89
C ALA A 141 4.41 -10.32 18.72
N GLU A 142 3.42 -10.75 17.93
CA GLU A 142 3.20 -12.15 17.60
C GLU A 142 2.69 -12.29 16.16
N ILE A 143 2.93 -13.45 15.54
CA ILE A 143 2.40 -13.84 14.24
C ILE A 143 1.49 -15.04 14.48
N ASN A 144 0.27 -15.01 13.94
CA ASN A 144 -0.67 -16.12 14.03
C ASN A 144 0.00 -17.41 13.50
N GLU A 145 -0.17 -18.52 14.22
CA GLU A 145 0.48 -19.80 13.93
C GLU A 145 0.14 -20.35 12.54
N LYS A 146 -1.05 -20.02 12.02
CA LYS A 146 -1.48 -20.42 10.67
C LYS A 146 -0.77 -19.65 9.56
N ILE A 147 -0.11 -18.54 9.85
CA ILE A 147 0.62 -17.71 8.87
C ILE A 147 2.00 -18.31 8.64
N LYS A 148 2.14 -19.09 7.58
CA LYS A 148 3.39 -19.77 7.18
C LYS A 148 3.65 -19.52 5.70
N PRO A 149 4.91 -19.53 5.24
CA PRO A 149 5.22 -19.44 3.81
C PRO A 149 4.39 -20.43 2.98
N GLY A 150 3.82 -19.95 1.87
CA GLY A 150 2.91 -20.70 1.00
C GLY A 150 1.42 -20.62 1.39
N THR A 151 1.08 -20.14 2.60
CA THR A 151 -0.33 -19.98 3.01
C THR A 151 -1.03 -18.89 2.19
N SER A 152 -2.18 -19.20 1.60
CA SER A 152 -3.07 -18.20 1.01
C SER A 152 -3.87 -17.50 2.11
N VAL A 153 -3.94 -16.18 2.03
CA VAL A 153 -4.74 -15.34 2.95
C VAL A 153 -5.70 -14.47 2.16
N ARG A 154 -6.85 -14.20 2.73
CA ARG A 154 -7.80 -13.21 2.18
C ARG A 154 -7.57 -11.86 2.82
N VAL A 155 -8.03 -10.81 2.15
CA VAL A 155 -8.15 -9.47 2.75
C VAL A 155 -8.84 -9.57 4.11
N ALA A 156 -8.36 -8.75 5.06
CA ALA A 156 -8.80 -8.73 6.45
C ALA A 156 -8.54 -10.03 7.26
N SER A 157 -7.81 -11.02 6.72
CA SER A 157 -7.34 -12.15 7.52
C SER A 157 -6.39 -11.68 8.62
N PRO A 158 -6.54 -12.14 9.89
CA PRO A 158 -5.66 -11.75 10.98
C PRO A 158 -4.27 -12.37 10.78
N LEU A 159 -3.24 -11.52 10.68
CA LEU A 159 -1.85 -11.92 10.53
C LEU A 159 -1.13 -12.08 11.86
N GLY A 160 -1.50 -11.26 12.87
CA GLY A 160 -0.85 -11.22 14.16
C GLY A 160 -1.27 -10.03 14.98
N LYS A 161 -0.43 -9.64 15.95
CA LYS A 161 -0.63 -8.45 16.79
C LYS A 161 0.48 -7.45 16.60
N MET A 162 0.10 -6.17 16.64
CA MET A 162 1.01 -5.05 16.61
C MET A 162 1.96 -5.10 17.80
N GLY A 163 3.21 -4.68 17.62
CA GLY A 163 4.21 -4.75 18.66
C GLY A 163 5.30 -3.70 18.55
N ASN A 164 6.47 -4.06 19.08
CA ASN A 164 7.65 -3.21 19.12
C ASN A 164 8.95 -4.01 18.92
N THR A 165 8.86 -5.16 18.24
CA THR A 165 10.03 -6.00 18.00
C THR A 165 10.95 -5.39 16.96
N SER A 166 12.26 -5.46 17.16
CA SER A 166 13.29 -5.00 16.22
C SER A 166 14.64 -5.61 16.56
N SER A 167 15.57 -5.64 15.61
CA SER A 167 16.98 -5.92 15.82
C SER A 167 17.80 -4.66 15.57
N GLY A 168 18.88 -4.48 16.36
CA GLY A 168 19.80 -3.34 16.19
C GLY A 168 19.35 -2.02 16.80
N TYR A 169 18.08 -1.89 17.21
CA TYR A 169 17.56 -0.72 17.94
C TYR A 169 16.35 -1.11 18.81
N ARG A 170 16.04 -0.27 19.79
CA ARG A 170 14.92 -0.48 20.71
C ARG A 170 13.75 0.43 20.37
N ILE A 171 12.56 -0.17 20.21
CA ILE A 171 11.30 0.56 20.16
C ILE A 171 10.67 0.52 21.55
N PRO A 172 10.46 1.66 22.23
CA PRO A 172 9.79 1.69 23.54
C PRO A 172 8.36 1.15 23.44
N LEU A 173 7.86 0.52 24.52
CA LEU A 173 6.50 -0.07 24.55
C LEU A 173 5.40 0.94 24.21
N ASN A 174 5.49 2.15 24.73
CA ASN A 174 4.53 3.23 24.46
C ASN A 174 4.62 3.80 23.03
N ARG A 175 5.55 3.30 22.21
CA ARG A 175 5.68 3.58 20.79
C ARG A 175 5.57 2.32 19.92
N SER A 176 5.00 1.24 20.47
CA SER A 176 4.63 0.08 19.62
C SER A 176 3.73 0.54 18.50
N HIS A 177 3.99 0.03 17.29
CA HIS A 177 3.33 0.43 16.05
C HIS A 177 3.45 -0.69 15.02
N LEU A 178 2.67 -0.60 13.95
CA LEU A 178 2.86 -1.40 12.75
C LEU A 178 3.71 -0.62 11.77
N HIS A 179 4.86 -1.16 11.37
CA HIS A 179 5.54 -0.72 10.15
C HIS A 179 4.90 -1.43 8.95
N PHE A 180 4.30 -0.65 8.03
CA PHE A 180 3.55 -1.16 6.89
C PHE A 180 4.13 -0.67 5.58
N GLU A 181 4.49 -1.60 4.68
CA GLU A 181 4.98 -1.29 3.34
C GLU A 181 4.07 -1.84 2.25
N VAL A 182 4.02 -1.12 1.13
CA VAL A 182 3.51 -1.59 -0.15
C VAL A 182 4.58 -1.35 -1.20
N GLY A 183 4.96 -2.37 -1.93
CA GLY A 183 6.00 -2.27 -2.95
C GLY A 183 5.73 -3.16 -4.15
N LEU A 184 6.48 -2.91 -5.23
CA LEU A 184 6.47 -3.73 -6.43
C LEU A 184 7.48 -4.88 -6.27
N ARG A 185 7.08 -6.08 -6.63
CA ARG A 185 8.02 -7.17 -6.85
C ARG A 185 8.59 -7.04 -8.26
N LEU A 186 9.84 -6.66 -8.34
CA LEU A 186 10.59 -6.71 -9.59
C LEU A 186 11.03 -8.17 -9.83
N SER A 187 10.79 -8.67 -11.03
CA SER A 187 11.21 -10.02 -11.46
C SER A 187 12.68 -10.07 -11.74
#